data_aeecdcbb21a3bb816008e0e808fa47ce
#
_entry.id   aeecdcbb21a3bb816008e0e808fa47ce
#
_cell.length_a   1.000
_cell.length_b   1.000
_cell.length_c   1.000
_cell.angle_alpha   90.00
_cell.angle_beta   90.00
_cell.angle_gamma   90.00
#
_symmetry.space_group_name_H-M   'P 1'
#
loop_
_entity.id
_entity.type
_entity.pdbx_description
1 polymer ?
#
loop_
_entity_poly.entity_id
_entity_poly.type
_entity_poly.pdbx_seq_one_letter_code
_entity_poly.pdbx_strand_id
1 'polypeptide(L)'
;MSVLSTVVFADISGSTSLYETLGNERATEAVTQVTQWISDTIEAHAGRVVKKLGDGVLCVFGDAASAVTATTHMLRQHQARLDRWPQPLRMDIRVGVASGEVVDVDGDCYGDAVNVASRLCERAGPAEIWATETTVLLAGAAADVWYRKLG
;
A
#
# COMPACT_ATOMS: atom_id res chain seq x y z
N MET A 1 -21.08 -3.34 -13.07
CA MET A 1 -20.44 -2.35 -13.96
C MET A 1 -18.96 -2.24 -13.61
N SER A 2 -18.08 -2.26 -14.60
CA SER A 2 -16.65 -2.09 -14.38
C SER A 2 -16.25 -0.62 -14.55
N VAL A 3 -15.30 -0.20 -13.75
CA VAL A 3 -14.79 1.17 -13.76
C VAL A 3 -13.27 1.12 -13.78
N LEU A 4 -12.65 1.93 -14.62
CA LEU A 4 -11.19 2.08 -14.61
C LEU A 4 -10.77 2.67 -13.26
N SER A 5 -9.97 1.93 -12.54
CA SER A 5 -9.54 2.28 -11.19
C SER A 5 -8.06 1.96 -10.99
N THR A 6 -7.46 2.52 -9.96
CA THR A 6 -6.11 2.18 -9.55
C THR A 6 -6.17 1.47 -8.21
N VAL A 7 -5.68 0.24 -8.19
CA VAL A 7 -5.71 -0.64 -7.02
C VAL A 7 -4.38 -0.56 -6.29
N VAL A 8 -4.45 -0.44 -4.97
CA VAL A 8 -3.28 -0.38 -4.10
C VAL A 8 -3.37 -1.48 -3.05
N PHE A 9 -2.32 -2.31 -2.96
CA PHE A 9 -2.07 -3.15 -1.80
C PHE A 9 -0.91 -2.56 -1.02
N ALA A 10 -1.12 -2.34 0.27
CA ALA A 10 -0.08 -1.90 1.19
C ALA A 10 0.03 -2.94 2.30
N ASP A 11 1.22 -3.40 2.58
CA ASP A 11 1.47 -4.53 3.48
C ASP A 11 2.66 -4.21 4.38
N ILE A 12 2.64 -4.77 5.59
CA ILE A 12 3.72 -4.59 6.56
C ILE A 12 4.74 -5.71 6.37
N SER A 13 6.01 -5.35 6.29
CA SER A 13 7.11 -6.32 6.30
C SER A 13 7.89 -6.22 7.61
N GLY A 14 8.43 -7.36 8.07
CA GLY A 14 9.19 -7.42 9.31
C GLY A 14 8.35 -7.69 10.54
N SER A 15 7.07 -7.99 10.39
CA SER A 15 6.18 -8.27 11.52
C SER A 15 6.57 -9.52 12.30
N THR A 16 7.17 -10.51 11.65
CA THR A 16 7.62 -11.74 12.34
C THR A 16 8.61 -11.42 13.46
N SER A 17 9.60 -10.58 13.19
CA SER A 17 10.57 -10.15 14.19
C SER A 17 9.89 -9.38 15.33
N LEU A 18 8.88 -8.60 14.98
CA LEU A 18 8.10 -7.85 15.97
C LEU A 18 7.38 -8.80 16.94
N TYR A 19 6.75 -9.85 16.41
CA TYR A 19 6.07 -10.84 17.24
C TYR A 19 7.03 -11.58 18.15
N GLU A 20 8.21 -11.91 17.64
CA GLU A 20 9.25 -12.57 18.45
C GLU A 20 9.76 -11.67 19.58
N THR A 21 9.86 -10.36 19.33
CA THR A 21 10.39 -9.40 20.31
C THR A 21 9.35 -8.99 21.35
N LEU A 22 8.12 -8.69 20.92
CA LEU A 22 7.07 -8.13 21.77
C LEU A 22 6.07 -9.14 22.31
N GLY A 23 5.97 -10.31 21.69
CA GLY A 23 4.89 -11.27 21.94
C GLY A 23 3.63 -10.92 21.18
N ASN A 24 2.67 -11.85 21.19
CA ASN A 24 1.48 -11.77 20.32
C ASN A 24 0.61 -10.54 20.56
N GLU A 25 0.32 -10.24 21.82
CA GLU A 25 -0.61 -9.17 22.16
C GLU A 25 -0.09 -7.79 21.76
N ARG A 26 1.14 -7.48 22.16
CA ARG A 26 1.75 -6.17 21.88
C ARG A 26 2.09 -6.00 20.40
N ALA A 27 2.54 -7.06 19.75
CA ALA A 27 2.84 -7.02 18.31
C ALA A 27 1.56 -6.82 17.50
N THR A 28 0.47 -7.51 17.86
CA THR A 28 -0.82 -7.35 17.20
C THR A 28 -1.33 -5.91 17.34
N GLU A 29 -1.19 -5.33 18.52
CA GLU A 29 -1.56 -3.93 18.76
C GLU A 29 -0.76 -2.98 17.87
N ALA A 30 0.55 -3.18 17.78
CA ALA A 30 1.42 -2.34 16.96
C ALA A 30 1.07 -2.47 15.46
N VAL A 31 0.87 -3.68 14.98
CA VAL A 31 0.46 -3.95 13.59
C VAL A 31 -0.88 -3.29 13.29
N THR A 32 -1.84 -3.42 14.21
CA THR A 32 -3.17 -2.82 14.07
C THR A 32 -3.08 -1.30 13.96
N GLN A 33 -2.23 -0.66 14.77
CA GLN A 33 -2.04 0.78 14.71
C GLN A 33 -1.46 1.23 13.37
N VAL A 34 -0.50 0.50 12.83
CA VAL A 34 0.10 0.84 11.53
C VAL A 34 -0.91 0.64 10.40
N THR A 35 -1.65 -0.47 10.39
CA THR A 35 -2.67 -0.70 9.35
C THR A 35 -3.79 0.33 9.42
N GLN A 36 -4.17 0.77 10.61
CA GLN A 36 -5.16 1.83 10.76
C GLN A 36 -4.62 3.15 10.22
N TRP A 37 -3.37 3.47 10.49
CA TRP A 37 -2.74 4.67 9.96
C TRP A 37 -2.66 4.65 8.44
N ILE A 38 -2.34 3.49 7.84
CA ILE A 38 -2.36 3.31 6.38
C ILE A 38 -3.75 3.63 5.85
N SER A 39 -4.79 3.05 6.45
CA SER A 39 -6.18 3.28 6.04
C SER A 39 -6.57 4.75 6.11
N ASP A 40 -6.22 5.41 7.20
CA ASP A 40 -6.55 6.82 7.40
C ASP A 40 -5.83 7.72 6.38
N THR A 41 -4.56 7.40 6.09
CA THR A 41 -3.76 8.14 5.10
C THR A 41 -4.34 7.99 3.70
N ILE A 42 -4.71 6.77 3.32
CA ILE A 42 -5.34 6.48 2.03
C ILE A 42 -6.65 7.26 1.88
N GLU A 43 -7.49 7.24 2.89
CA GLU A 43 -8.77 7.95 2.84
C GLU A 43 -8.61 9.47 2.82
N ALA A 44 -7.58 9.98 3.49
CA ALA A 44 -7.26 11.41 3.46
C ALA A 44 -6.80 11.88 2.07
N HIS A 45 -6.35 10.98 1.20
CA HIS A 45 -5.89 11.27 -0.16
C HIS A 45 -6.89 10.82 -1.22
N ALA A 46 -8.16 10.75 -0.87
CA ALA A 46 -9.27 10.40 -1.79
C ALA A 46 -9.25 8.93 -2.24
N GLY A 47 -8.58 8.06 -1.52
CA GLY A 47 -8.67 6.62 -1.73
C GLY A 47 -9.81 6.03 -0.92
N ARG A 48 -10.23 4.83 -1.32
CA ARG A 48 -11.25 4.08 -0.61
C ARG A 48 -10.64 2.77 -0.11
N VAL A 49 -10.71 2.54 1.19
CA VAL A 49 -10.27 1.27 1.77
C VAL A 49 -11.36 0.24 1.49
N VAL A 50 -10.99 -0.83 0.77
CA VAL A 50 -11.91 -1.93 0.46
C VAL A 50 -11.98 -2.89 1.63
N LYS A 51 -10.82 -3.34 2.09
CA LYS A 51 -10.74 -4.24 3.24
C LYS A 51 -9.34 -4.32 3.82
N LYS A 52 -9.25 -4.75 5.06
CA LYS A 52 -7.99 -5.08 5.72
C LYS A 52 -7.76 -6.59 5.61
N LEU A 53 -6.53 -6.99 5.33
CA LEU A 53 -6.13 -8.37 5.07
C LEU A 53 -4.92 -8.71 5.96
N GLY A 54 -5.18 -9.15 7.20
CA GLY A 54 -4.11 -9.44 8.12
C GLY A 54 -3.30 -8.19 8.45
N ASP A 55 -2.05 -8.14 8.00
CA ASP A 55 -1.17 -6.99 8.18
C ASP A 55 -1.11 -6.10 6.93
N GLY A 56 -2.12 -6.17 6.07
CA GLY A 56 -2.21 -5.39 4.85
C GLY A 56 -3.55 -4.70 4.65
N VAL A 57 -3.61 -3.83 3.65
CA VAL A 57 -4.80 -3.06 3.29
C VAL A 57 -4.97 -3.07 1.78
N LEU A 58 -6.17 -3.36 1.31
CA LEU A 58 -6.57 -3.26 -0.09
C LEU A 58 -7.36 -1.98 -0.28
N CYS A 59 -6.92 -1.14 -1.20
CA CYS A 59 -7.52 0.16 -1.46
C CYS A 59 -7.73 0.39 -2.95
N VAL A 60 -8.63 1.30 -3.28
CA VAL A 60 -8.94 1.69 -4.66
C VAL A 60 -8.96 3.22 -4.76
N PHE A 61 -8.35 3.73 -5.82
CA PHE A 61 -8.40 5.16 -6.16
C PHE A 61 -9.10 5.34 -7.51
N GLY A 62 -9.78 6.46 -7.67
CA GLY A 62 -10.41 6.82 -8.93
C GLY A 62 -9.41 7.21 -10.01
N ASP A 63 -8.21 7.63 -9.63
CA ASP A 63 -7.17 7.97 -10.60
C ASP A 63 -5.77 7.55 -10.11
N ALA A 64 -4.89 7.32 -11.06
CA ALA A 64 -3.54 6.82 -10.78
C ALA A 64 -2.65 7.89 -10.13
N ALA A 65 -2.82 9.15 -10.48
CA ALA A 65 -2.02 10.24 -9.90
C ALA A 65 -2.24 10.35 -8.40
N SER A 66 -3.50 10.27 -7.94
CA SER A 66 -3.83 10.29 -6.52
C SER A 66 -3.26 9.09 -5.79
N ALA A 67 -3.32 7.91 -6.40
CA ALA A 67 -2.77 6.68 -5.82
C ALA A 67 -1.25 6.78 -5.63
N VAL A 68 -0.54 7.23 -6.65
CA VAL A 68 0.93 7.38 -6.59
C VAL A 68 1.32 8.44 -5.56
N THR A 69 0.63 9.57 -5.54
CA THR A 69 0.88 10.64 -4.58
C THR A 69 0.63 10.16 -3.14
N ALA A 70 -0.48 9.49 -2.91
CA ALA A 70 -0.84 9.00 -1.57
C ALA A 70 0.17 7.97 -1.05
N THR A 71 0.53 7.00 -1.87
CA THR A 71 1.46 5.94 -1.46
C THR A 71 2.88 6.46 -1.26
N THR A 72 3.33 7.37 -2.11
CA THR A 72 4.65 7.99 -1.97
C THR A 72 4.71 8.81 -0.68
N HIS A 73 3.70 9.63 -0.43
CA HIS A 73 3.61 10.43 0.79
C HIS A 73 3.58 9.54 2.04
N MET A 74 2.79 8.48 2.00
CA MET A 74 2.69 7.51 3.09
C MET A 74 4.03 6.89 3.43
N LEU A 75 4.78 6.41 2.44
CA LEU A 75 6.08 5.81 2.68
C LEU A 75 7.10 6.81 3.21
N ARG A 76 7.11 8.03 2.70
CA ARG A 76 8.01 9.08 3.19
C ARG A 76 7.75 9.40 4.66
N GLN A 77 6.48 9.55 5.03
CA GLN A 77 6.11 9.81 6.42
C GLN A 77 6.46 8.62 7.32
N HIS A 78 6.20 7.41 6.84
CA HIS A 78 6.50 6.22 7.62
C HIS A 78 8.00 6.06 7.88
N GLN A 79 8.83 6.27 6.86
CA GLN A 79 10.28 6.20 7.01
C GLN A 79 10.79 7.23 8.03
N ALA A 80 10.25 8.44 8.01
CA ALA A 80 10.60 9.47 8.99
C ALA A 80 10.27 9.04 10.42
N ARG A 81 9.15 8.33 10.62
CA ARG A 81 8.78 7.80 11.94
C ARG A 81 9.68 6.64 12.37
N LEU A 82 10.05 5.77 11.42
CA LEU A 82 10.89 4.59 11.72
C LEU A 82 12.23 4.98 12.31
N ASP A 83 12.79 6.11 11.90
CA ASP A 83 14.08 6.58 12.43
C ASP A 83 14.03 6.83 13.94
N ARG A 84 12.85 7.00 14.51
CA ARG A 84 12.65 7.23 15.94
C ARG A 84 12.38 5.94 16.71
N TRP A 85 12.21 4.82 16.02
CA TRP A 85 11.87 3.54 16.63
C TRP A 85 13.12 2.69 16.80
N PRO A 86 13.23 1.92 17.91
CA PRO A 86 14.30 0.92 18.06
C PRO A 86 14.24 -0.10 16.91
N GLN A 87 15.40 -0.55 16.46
CA GLN A 87 15.50 -1.50 15.33
C GLN A 87 14.54 -2.69 15.43
N PRO A 88 14.44 -3.39 16.59
CA PRO A 88 13.54 -4.55 16.66
C PRO A 88 12.08 -4.24 16.46
N LEU A 89 11.69 -2.97 16.60
CA LEU A 89 10.29 -2.54 16.48
C LEU A 89 9.96 -1.94 15.11
N ARG A 90 10.94 -1.88 14.21
CA ARG A 90 10.74 -1.25 12.91
C ARG A 90 9.99 -2.19 11.96
N MET A 91 8.87 -1.69 11.45
CA MET A 91 8.07 -2.36 10.45
C MET A 91 8.08 -1.50 9.19
N ASP A 92 8.58 -2.05 8.10
CA ASP A 92 8.53 -1.37 6.81
C ASP A 92 7.18 -1.62 6.14
N ILE A 93 6.83 -0.75 5.20
CA ILE A 93 5.65 -0.90 4.37
C ILE A 93 6.11 -1.16 2.95
N ARG A 94 5.50 -2.14 2.29
CA ARG A 94 5.70 -2.41 0.86
C ARG A 94 4.37 -2.23 0.15
N VAL A 95 4.42 -1.77 -1.09
CA VAL A 95 3.22 -1.36 -1.82
C VAL A 95 3.25 -1.88 -3.25
N GLY A 96 2.11 -2.37 -3.73
CA GLY A 96 1.89 -2.70 -5.12
C GLY A 96 0.74 -1.88 -5.67
N VAL A 97 0.91 -1.34 -6.87
CA VAL A 97 -0.07 -0.46 -7.51
C VAL A 97 -0.31 -0.91 -8.94
N ALA A 98 -1.56 -1.14 -9.31
CA ALA A 98 -1.93 -1.54 -10.66
C ALA A 98 -3.25 -0.88 -11.07
N SER A 99 -3.34 -0.51 -12.33
CA SER A 99 -4.54 0.14 -12.88
C SER A 99 -5.23 -0.76 -13.88
N GLY A 100 -6.55 -0.72 -13.89
CA GLY A 100 -7.38 -1.50 -14.80
C GLY A 100 -8.84 -1.40 -14.42
N GLU A 101 -9.68 -2.12 -15.16
CA GLU A 101 -11.08 -2.16 -14.84
C GLU A 101 -11.35 -3.02 -13.61
N VAL A 102 -12.16 -2.51 -12.71
CA VAL A 102 -12.50 -3.13 -11.45
C VAL A 102 -14.01 -3.17 -11.29
N VAL A 103 -14.51 -4.29 -10.81
CA VAL A 103 -15.92 -4.49 -10.51
C VAL A 103 -16.13 -4.53 -9.01
N ASP A 104 -17.02 -3.68 -8.51
CA ASP A 104 -17.39 -3.69 -7.08
C ASP A 104 -18.60 -4.61 -6.89
N VAL A 105 -18.46 -5.54 -5.94
CA VAL A 105 -19.54 -6.47 -5.57
C VAL A 105 -19.56 -6.59 -4.03
N ASP A 106 -20.67 -6.18 -3.43
CA ASP A 106 -20.89 -6.30 -1.99
C ASP A 106 -19.75 -5.70 -1.14
N GLY A 107 -19.23 -4.54 -1.57
CA GLY A 107 -18.18 -3.84 -0.85
C GLY A 107 -16.76 -4.34 -1.14
N ASP A 108 -16.62 -5.43 -1.87
CA ASP A 108 -15.32 -5.94 -2.31
C ASP A 108 -15.08 -5.54 -3.78
N CYS A 109 -13.86 -5.74 -4.26
CA CYS A 109 -13.52 -5.42 -5.64
C CYS A 109 -12.83 -6.59 -6.33
N TYR A 110 -13.13 -6.73 -7.63
CA TYR A 110 -12.61 -7.83 -8.45
C TYR A 110 -12.09 -7.29 -9.78
N GLY A 111 -11.07 -7.94 -10.29
CA GLY A 111 -10.48 -7.61 -11.58
C GLY A 111 -9.02 -8.01 -11.63
N ASP A 112 -8.45 -8.06 -12.83
CA ASP A 112 -7.05 -8.44 -13.01
C ASP A 112 -6.10 -7.48 -12.29
N ALA A 113 -6.43 -6.18 -12.25
CA ALA A 113 -5.63 -5.19 -11.56
C ALA A 113 -5.49 -5.50 -10.06
N VAL A 114 -6.51 -6.09 -9.44
CA VAL A 114 -6.45 -6.49 -8.03
C VAL A 114 -5.38 -7.57 -7.83
N ASN A 115 -5.37 -8.57 -8.70
CA ASN A 115 -4.39 -9.67 -8.64
C ASN A 115 -2.97 -9.16 -8.92
N VAL A 116 -2.82 -8.29 -9.92
CA VAL A 116 -1.52 -7.72 -10.28
C VAL A 116 -0.95 -6.88 -9.13
N ALA A 117 -1.77 -6.00 -8.54
CA ALA A 117 -1.34 -5.17 -7.41
C ALA A 117 -0.88 -6.03 -6.23
N SER A 118 -1.61 -7.11 -5.94
CA SER A 118 -1.24 -8.06 -4.89
C SER A 118 0.12 -8.70 -5.15
N ARG A 119 0.34 -9.17 -6.37
CA ARG A 119 1.62 -9.80 -6.75
C ARG A 119 2.78 -8.81 -6.70
N LEU A 120 2.56 -7.56 -7.13
CA LEU A 120 3.59 -6.53 -7.06
C LEU A 120 3.95 -6.21 -5.61
N CYS A 121 2.96 -6.13 -4.74
CA CYS A 121 3.18 -5.91 -3.31
C CYS A 121 4.05 -7.02 -2.71
N GLU A 122 3.77 -8.27 -3.05
CA GLU A 122 4.55 -9.41 -2.56
C GLU A 122 6.00 -9.38 -3.04
N ARG A 123 6.26 -8.84 -4.22
CA ARG A 123 7.60 -8.75 -4.80
C ARG A 123 8.36 -7.50 -4.35
N ALA A 124 7.67 -6.49 -3.90
CA ALA A 124 8.30 -5.25 -3.45
C ALA A 124 9.13 -5.53 -2.19
N GLY A 125 10.28 -4.90 -2.11
CA GLY A 125 11.10 -4.92 -0.92
C GLY A 125 10.60 -3.91 0.12
N PRO A 126 11.23 -3.90 1.30
CA PRO A 126 10.87 -2.92 2.33
C PRO A 126 10.99 -1.49 1.83
N ALA A 127 9.99 -0.68 2.12
CA ALA A 127 9.92 0.72 1.71
C ALA A 127 9.91 0.94 0.20
N GLU A 128 9.44 -0.05 -0.56
CA GLU A 128 9.32 0.06 -2.01
C GLU A 128 7.87 0.11 -2.46
N ILE A 129 7.64 0.85 -3.54
CA ILE A 129 6.39 0.85 -4.27
C ILE A 129 6.67 0.28 -5.66
N TRP A 130 6.00 -0.82 -6.00
CA TRP A 130 6.04 -1.40 -7.33
C TRP A 130 4.74 -1.08 -8.06
N ALA A 131 4.87 -0.48 -9.23
CA ALA A 131 3.70 -0.07 -10.02
C ALA A 131 3.81 -0.61 -11.44
N THR A 132 2.67 -0.90 -12.06
CA THR A 132 2.64 -1.27 -13.47
C THR A 132 2.98 -0.08 -14.34
N GLU A 133 3.51 -0.35 -15.54
CA GLU A 133 3.78 0.70 -16.52
C GLU A 133 2.51 1.49 -16.86
N THR A 134 1.38 0.80 -16.98
CA THR A 134 0.09 1.45 -17.22
C THR A 134 -0.23 2.48 -16.13
N THR A 135 0.00 2.12 -14.86
CA THR A 135 -0.21 3.05 -13.75
C THR A 135 0.68 4.29 -13.88
N VAL A 136 1.95 4.08 -14.20
CA VAL A 136 2.90 5.19 -14.36
C VAL A 136 2.46 6.12 -15.49
N LEU A 137 2.04 5.57 -16.62
CA LEU A 137 1.55 6.37 -17.75
C LEU A 137 0.29 7.15 -17.39
N LEU A 138 -0.65 6.53 -16.70
CA LEU A 138 -1.89 7.19 -16.28
C LEU A 138 -1.66 8.26 -15.21
N ALA A 139 -0.69 8.05 -14.33
CA ALA A 139 -0.36 9.01 -13.29
C ALA A 139 0.27 10.28 -13.87
N GLY A 140 0.98 10.16 -14.98
CA GLY A 140 1.68 11.29 -15.58
C GLY A 140 2.81 11.80 -14.71
N ALA A 141 3.13 13.08 -14.82
CA ALA A 141 4.15 13.71 -13.99
C ALA A 141 3.58 14.03 -12.62
N ALA A 142 4.00 13.29 -11.61
CA ALA A 142 3.67 13.59 -10.22
C ALA A 142 4.88 14.32 -9.58
N ALA A 143 4.61 15.35 -8.80
CA ALA A 143 5.66 16.12 -8.15
C ALA A 143 6.48 15.24 -7.21
N ASP A 144 7.82 15.33 -7.31
CA ASP A 144 8.76 14.62 -6.44
C ASP A 144 8.68 13.10 -6.50
N VAL A 145 8.15 12.53 -7.59
CA VAL A 145 8.09 11.07 -7.78
C VAL A 145 9.00 10.69 -8.94
N TRP A 146 9.87 9.71 -8.69
CA TRP A 146 10.81 9.19 -9.65
C TRP A 146 10.57 7.69 -9.84
N TYR A 147 10.62 7.25 -11.09
CA TYR A 147 10.39 5.85 -11.41
C TYR A 147 11.65 5.21 -11.96
N ARG A 148 11.86 3.95 -11.58
CA ARG A 148 12.91 3.12 -12.16
C ARG A 148 12.25 1.91 -12.82
N LYS A 149 12.56 1.68 -14.09
CA LYS A 149 12.02 0.54 -14.82
C LYS A 149 12.76 -0.72 -14.41
N LEU A 150 11.99 -1.76 -14.05
CA LEU A 150 12.55 -3.04 -13.64
C LEU A 150 12.45 -4.13 -14.72
N GLY A 151 11.74 -3.86 -15.79
CA GLY A 151 11.65 -4.80 -16.90
C GLY A 151 10.27 -5.29 -17.26
#